data_c8c94cce98d2f3a89b4d6f2fb401fc2b
#
_entry.id   c8c94cce98d2f3a89b4d6f2fb401fc2b
#
_cell.length_a   1.000
_cell.length_b   1.000
_cell.length_c   1.000
_cell.angle_alpha   90.00
_cell.angle_beta   90.00
_cell.angle_gamma   90.00
#
_symmetry.space_group_name_H-M   'P 1'
#
loop_
_entity.id
_entity.type
_entity.pdbx_description
1 polymer ?
#
loop_
_entity_poly.entity_id
_entity_poly.type
_entity_poly.pdbx_seq_one_letter_code
_entity_poly.pdbx_strand_id
1 'polypeptide(L)'
;GNPKIPIHEGVVFPNINKYEYLSKALDQVIDADRIFFWDDLHPQSDISRDPSGQTFLKALQLKYSTAFHFNLTPDELNHLRQLIFPVVRIELPDRNPSAQHEKQQSRIKMLDHNQEAIARKIDGGHRIITGPSGSGKTLVLVHRAALLMQQNPSIKRILFVCYNITLVNFIKRLLAEKKVPLGKNGVEVLHFFELCAKILNEPVAWEKEEAAYYDLVIEETLKKAKDFPGQYDAILVDEGQDFSDDMYRIVVSLLNPATNHLAIALDNNQNIYRRTQTWKDLGIQARGRIHKLSWVYRSTGNITAYANQFLSRKEEKTEAQTPQMELFQEF
;
A
#
# COMPACT_ATOMS: atom_id res chain seq x y z
N GLY A 1 26.70 9.46 -20.01
CA GLY A 1 25.52 9.72 -20.86
C GLY A 1 24.53 8.61 -20.65
N ASN A 2 23.25 8.92 -20.51
CA ASN A 2 22.21 7.91 -20.42
C ASN A 2 22.25 7.04 -21.68
N PRO A 3 22.25 5.71 -21.57
CA PRO A 3 22.18 4.84 -22.72
C PRO A 3 20.92 5.14 -23.52
N LYS A 4 21.07 5.37 -24.83
CA LYS A 4 19.93 5.50 -25.73
C LYS A 4 19.37 4.10 -25.97
N ILE A 5 18.33 3.74 -25.22
CA ILE A 5 17.65 2.47 -25.34
C ILE A 5 16.60 2.62 -26.43
N PRO A 6 16.63 1.79 -27.50
CA PRO A 6 15.59 1.81 -28.52
C PRO A 6 14.27 1.33 -27.88
N ILE A 7 13.24 2.17 -27.99
CA ILE A 7 11.88 1.85 -27.51
C ILE A 7 11.02 1.65 -28.77
N HIS A 8 10.37 0.49 -28.87
CA HIS A 8 9.37 0.20 -29.85
C HIS A 8 7.99 0.21 -29.20
N GLU A 9 7.06 0.83 -29.87
CA GLU A 9 5.63 0.85 -29.48
C GLU A 9 4.88 -0.25 -30.24
N GLY A 10 3.90 -0.85 -29.58
CA GLY A 10 3.00 -1.81 -30.18
C GLY A 10 1.65 -1.78 -29.51
N VAL A 11 0.65 -2.27 -30.21
CA VAL A 11 -0.73 -2.28 -29.73
C VAL A 11 -1.23 -3.72 -29.65
N VAL A 12 -2.05 -4.00 -28.65
CA VAL A 12 -2.74 -5.29 -28.52
C VAL A 12 -4.24 -5.01 -28.57
N PHE A 13 -4.91 -5.64 -29.51
CA PHE A 13 -6.38 -5.63 -29.64
C PHE A 13 -6.96 -6.99 -29.27
N PRO A 14 -7.22 -7.25 -27.97
CA PRO A 14 -7.63 -8.59 -27.52
C PRO A 14 -9.04 -8.99 -27.97
N ASN A 15 -9.85 -8.04 -28.44
CA ASN A 15 -11.24 -8.24 -28.84
C ASN A 15 -11.54 -7.81 -30.28
N ILE A 16 -10.53 -7.44 -31.09
CA ILE A 16 -10.66 -7.05 -32.49
C ILE A 16 -9.84 -8.03 -33.32
N ASN A 17 -10.47 -8.67 -34.29
CA ASN A 17 -9.79 -9.50 -35.26
C ASN A 17 -9.21 -8.68 -36.42
N LYS A 18 -8.31 -9.28 -37.20
CA LYS A 18 -7.64 -8.61 -38.32
C LYS A 18 -8.64 -8.15 -39.41
N TYR A 19 -9.72 -8.90 -39.62
CA TYR A 19 -10.75 -8.53 -40.56
C TYR A 19 -11.52 -7.28 -40.14
N GLU A 20 -11.92 -7.20 -38.88
CA GLU A 20 -12.61 -6.02 -38.33
C GLU A 20 -11.71 -4.79 -38.36
N TYR A 21 -10.41 -4.94 -38.07
CA TYR A 21 -9.43 -3.87 -38.17
C TYR A 21 -9.35 -3.29 -39.59
N LEU A 22 -9.23 -4.15 -40.61
CA LEU A 22 -9.17 -3.73 -42.01
C LEU A 22 -10.51 -3.14 -42.51
N SER A 23 -11.64 -3.74 -42.11
CA SER A 23 -12.97 -3.25 -42.51
C SER A 23 -13.28 -1.86 -41.97
N LYS A 24 -12.64 -1.43 -40.90
CA LYS A 24 -12.76 -0.10 -40.31
C LYS A 24 -11.69 0.87 -40.77
N ALA A 25 -10.87 0.50 -41.75
CA ALA A 25 -9.78 1.30 -42.31
C ALA A 25 -8.77 1.79 -41.24
N LEU A 26 -8.57 1.00 -40.17
CA LEU A 26 -7.63 1.34 -39.09
C LEU A 26 -6.17 1.16 -39.51
N ASP A 27 -5.91 0.43 -40.58
CA ASP A 27 -4.62 0.28 -41.26
C ASP A 27 -4.04 1.60 -41.79
N GLN A 28 -4.87 2.62 -41.95
CA GLN A 28 -4.43 3.97 -42.30
C GLN A 28 -3.81 4.75 -41.12
N VAL A 29 -4.03 4.29 -39.91
CA VAL A 29 -3.61 4.98 -38.68
C VAL A 29 -2.51 4.23 -37.95
N ILE A 30 -2.59 2.91 -37.90
CA ILE A 30 -1.65 2.05 -37.17
C ILE A 30 -1.26 0.90 -38.10
N ASP A 31 0.03 0.59 -38.18
CA ASP A 31 0.54 -0.51 -38.97
C ASP A 31 0.15 -1.87 -38.36
N ALA A 32 -0.48 -2.75 -39.17
CA ALA A 32 -0.89 -4.08 -38.76
C ALA A 32 0.26 -4.94 -38.23
N ASP A 33 1.48 -4.71 -38.75
CA ASP A 33 2.67 -5.45 -38.30
C ASP A 33 3.09 -5.15 -36.86
N ARG A 34 2.57 -4.07 -36.29
CA ARG A 34 2.80 -3.65 -34.90
C ARG A 34 1.66 -4.02 -33.96
N ILE A 35 0.72 -4.84 -34.40
CA ILE A 35 -0.50 -5.15 -33.64
C ILE A 35 -0.56 -6.66 -33.38
N PHE A 36 -0.88 -7.03 -32.15
CA PHE A 36 -1.42 -8.34 -31.83
C PHE A 36 -2.94 -8.26 -31.82
N PHE A 37 -3.59 -9.05 -32.67
CA PHE A 37 -5.03 -9.15 -32.78
C PHE A 37 -5.61 -10.28 -31.92
N TRP A 38 -6.95 -10.33 -31.82
CA TRP A 38 -7.65 -11.45 -31.21
C TRP A 38 -7.25 -12.79 -31.86
N ASP A 39 -7.08 -12.83 -33.18
CA ASP A 39 -6.65 -14.01 -33.93
C ASP A 39 -5.30 -14.56 -33.46
N ASP A 40 -4.36 -13.68 -33.08
CA ASP A 40 -3.03 -14.05 -32.57
C ASP A 40 -3.10 -14.58 -31.13
N LEU A 41 -4.05 -14.09 -30.32
CA LEU A 41 -4.15 -14.33 -28.87
C LEU A 41 -5.27 -15.28 -28.46
N HIS A 42 -6.09 -15.69 -29.39
CA HIS A 42 -7.18 -16.63 -29.19
C HIS A 42 -6.67 -17.96 -28.58
N PRO A 43 -7.45 -18.64 -27.71
CA PRO A 43 -7.00 -19.87 -27.02
C PRO A 43 -6.55 -21.00 -27.93
N GLN A 44 -6.98 -20.98 -29.22
CA GLN A 44 -6.60 -21.97 -30.22
C GLN A 44 -5.49 -21.48 -31.15
N SER A 45 -4.98 -20.27 -30.99
CA SER A 45 -3.83 -19.78 -31.77
C SER A 45 -2.54 -20.52 -31.44
N ASP A 46 -1.59 -20.53 -32.34
CA ASP A 46 -0.27 -21.17 -32.10
C ASP A 46 0.47 -20.55 -30.91
N ILE A 47 0.29 -19.25 -30.70
CA ILE A 47 0.86 -18.51 -29.57
C ILE A 47 0.28 -19.02 -28.24
N SER A 48 -1.04 -19.17 -28.17
CA SER A 48 -1.73 -19.56 -26.93
C SER A 48 -1.61 -21.06 -26.62
N ARG A 49 -1.40 -21.88 -27.65
CA ARG A 49 -1.23 -23.34 -27.50
C ARG A 49 0.18 -23.73 -27.06
N ASP A 50 1.17 -22.85 -27.22
CA ASP A 50 2.55 -23.13 -26.81
C ASP A 50 2.78 -22.86 -25.32
N PRO A 51 2.85 -23.89 -24.46
CA PRO A 51 3.06 -23.72 -23.03
C PRO A 51 4.47 -23.25 -22.67
N SER A 52 5.41 -23.31 -23.62
CA SER A 52 6.79 -22.84 -23.42
C SER A 52 6.91 -21.31 -23.58
N GLY A 53 5.95 -20.68 -24.25
CA GLY A 53 5.97 -19.26 -24.58
C GLY A 53 6.96 -18.87 -25.69
N GLN A 54 7.68 -19.84 -26.28
CA GLN A 54 8.67 -19.57 -27.33
C GLN A 54 8.05 -19.02 -28.60
N THR A 55 6.87 -19.50 -28.96
CA THR A 55 6.11 -19.00 -30.12
C THR A 55 5.70 -17.53 -29.94
N PHE A 56 5.27 -17.16 -28.75
CA PHE A 56 4.97 -15.76 -28.40
C PHE A 56 6.24 -14.88 -28.45
N LEU A 57 7.34 -15.38 -27.91
CA LEU A 57 8.61 -14.64 -27.91
C LEU A 57 9.11 -14.39 -29.34
N LYS A 58 9.02 -15.40 -30.22
CA LYS A 58 9.34 -15.24 -31.65
C LYS A 58 8.44 -14.23 -32.35
N ALA A 59 7.15 -14.28 -32.11
CA ALA A 59 6.20 -13.34 -32.65
C ALA A 59 6.48 -11.89 -32.20
N LEU A 60 6.82 -11.70 -30.90
CA LEU A 60 7.28 -10.43 -30.36
C LEU A 60 8.54 -9.92 -31.07
N GLN A 61 9.55 -10.78 -31.24
CA GLN A 61 10.80 -10.42 -31.90
C GLN A 61 10.61 -10.05 -33.36
N LEU A 62 9.69 -10.71 -34.07
CA LEU A 62 9.36 -10.39 -35.45
C LEU A 62 8.61 -9.07 -35.59
N LYS A 63 7.59 -8.83 -34.74
CA LYS A 63 6.79 -7.61 -34.79
C LYS A 63 7.56 -6.38 -34.28
N TYR A 64 8.50 -6.56 -33.37
CA TYR A 64 9.24 -5.48 -32.70
C TYR A 64 10.75 -5.67 -32.79
N SER A 65 11.23 -6.04 -33.99
CA SER A 65 12.68 -6.24 -34.23
C SER A 65 13.45 -4.95 -34.02
N THR A 66 14.51 -5.01 -33.22
CA THR A 66 15.44 -3.90 -33.03
C THR A 66 16.57 -3.97 -34.05
N ALA A 67 17.03 -2.82 -34.55
CA ALA A 67 18.14 -2.75 -35.50
C ALA A 67 19.47 -3.24 -34.91
N PHE A 68 19.59 -3.33 -33.60
CA PHE A 68 20.78 -3.81 -32.89
C PHE A 68 20.39 -4.43 -31.54
N HIS A 69 21.18 -5.44 -31.14
CA HIS A 69 21.03 -6.07 -29.83
C HIS A 69 21.92 -5.36 -28.82
N PHE A 70 21.40 -5.14 -27.62
CA PHE A 70 22.15 -4.65 -26.48
C PHE A 70 21.77 -5.46 -25.24
N ASN A 71 22.74 -5.68 -24.37
CA ASN A 71 22.51 -6.37 -23.10
C ASN A 71 22.41 -5.32 -21.99
N LEU A 72 21.31 -5.34 -21.25
CA LEU A 72 21.16 -4.54 -20.05
C LEU A 72 21.72 -5.30 -18.87
N THR A 73 22.42 -4.60 -17.99
CA THR A 73 22.73 -5.13 -16.67
C THR A 73 21.43 -5.29 -15.85
N PRO A 74 21.41 -6.16 -14.83
CA PRO A 74 20.24 -6.31 -13.96
C PRO A 74 19.76 -4.98 -13.37
N ASP A 75 20.67 -4.07 -13.04
CA ASP A 75 20.32 -2.75 -12.47
C ASP A 75 19.71 -1.82 -13.52
N GLU A 76 20.23 -1.80 -14.74
CA GLU A 76 19.64 -1.03 -15.85
C GLU A 76 18.26 -1.57 -16.24
N LEU A 77 18.10 -2.91 -16.25
CA LEU A 77 16.81 -3.54 -16.51
C LEU A 77 15.79 -3.18 -15.43
N ASN A 78 16.19 -3.21 -14.16
CA ASN A 78 15.34 -2.80 -13.04
C ASN A 78 14.98 -1.31 -13.12
N HIS A 79 15.93 -0.46 -13.47
CA HIS A 79 15.67 0.97 -13.65
C HIS A 79 14.69 1.25 -14.80
N LEU A 80 14.87 0.59 -15.95
CA LEU A 80 13.91 0.65 -17.06
C LEU A 80 12.52 0.17 -16.66
N ARG A 81 12.46 -0.96 -15.97
CA ARG A 81 11.20 -1.52 -15.47
C ARG A 81 10.48 -0.56 -14.53
N GLN A 82 11.21 0.16 -13.68
CA GLN A 82 10.65 1.19 -12.80
C GLN A 82 10.09 2.39 -13.57
N LEU A 83 10.70 2.77 -14.69
CA LEU A 83 10.25 3.88 -15.53
C LEU A 83 8.98 3.52 -16.34
N ILE A 84 8.92 2.30 -16.88
CA ILE A 84 7.83 1.85 -17.76
C ILE A 84 6.66 1.29 -16.94
N PHE A 85 6.98 0.50 -15.90
CA PHE A 85 6.01 -0.14 -15.01
C PHE A 85 6.37 0.19 -13.56
N PRO A 86 5.90 1.32 -13.03
CA PRO A 86 6.17 1.70 -11.64
C PRO A 86 5.51 0.78 -10.59
N VAL A 87 4.97 -0.35 -11.03
CA VAL A 87 4.23 -1.30 -10.19
C VAL A 87 5.01 -2.60 -10.07
N VAL A 88 5.40 -2.97 -8.86
CA VAL A 88 6.16 -4.20 -8.58
C VAL A 88 5.28 -5.24 -7.89
N ARG A 89 5.38 -6.48 -8.36
CA ARG A 89 4.76 -7.64 -7.71
C ARG A 89 5.66 -8.14 -6.60
N ILE A 90 5.21 -8.08 -5.34
CA ILE A 90 5.91 -8.72 -4.23
C ILE A 90 5.47 -10.19 -4.18
N GLU A 91 6.37 -11.10 -4.54
CA GLU A 91 6.19 -12.52 -4.30
C GLU A 91 6.67 -12.84 -2.88
N LEU A 92 5.76 -13.37 -2.06
CA LEU A 92 6.12 -13.85 -0.74
C LEU A 92 6.74 -15.24 -0.90
N PRO A 93 7.87 -15.55 -0.24
CA PRO A 93 8.47 -16.87 -0.34
C PRO A 93 7.52 -17.95 0.17
N ASP A 94 7.32 -18.99 -0.64
CA ASP A 94 6.52 -20.16 -0.25
C ASP A 94 7.21 -20.92 0.88
N ARG A 95 6.50 -21.19 1.96
CA ARG A 95 6.99 -22.01 3.07
C ARG A 95 7.05 -23.52 2.74
N ASN A 96 6.41 -23.96 1.64
CA ASN A 96 6.37 -25.36 1.23
C ASN A 96 6.84 -25.54 -0.22
N PRO A 97 7.98 -26.22 -0.46
CA PRO A 97 8.47 -26.48 -1.81
C PRO A 97 7.59 -27.46 -2.63
N SER A 98 6.67 -28.17 -1.99
CA SER A 98 5.85 -29.23 -2.61
C SER A 98 4.48 -28.80 -3.13
N ALA A 99 4.09 -27.53 -2.95
CA ALA A 99 2.81 -26.99 -3.45
C ALA A 99 2.92 -26.36 -4.85
N GLN A 100 3.58 -27.04 -5.78
CA GLN A 100 3.77 -26.51 -7.16
C GLN A 100 2.50 -26.62 -8.05
N HIS A 101 1.32 -27.02 -7.56
CA HIS A 101 0.19 -27.35 -8.43
C HIS A 101 -1.12 -26.60 -8.22
N GLU A 102 -1.16 -25.50 -7.47
CA GLU A 102 -2.31 -24.59 -7.54
C GLU A 102 -1.83 -23.14 -7.62
N LYS A 103 -1.36 -22.75 -8.82
CA LYS A 103 -1.38 -21.34 -9.22
C LYS A 103 -2.83 -20.88 -9.38
N GLN A 104 -3.60 -20.87 -8.30
CA GLN A 104 -4.68 -19.90 -8.24
C GLN A 104 -4.04 -18.54 -8.34
N GLN A 105 -4.36 -17.82 -9.42
CA GLN A 105 -3.98 -16.43 -9.61
C GLN A 105 -4.60 -15.61 -8.48
N SER A 106 -3.99 -15.68 -7.28
CA SER A 106 -4.28 -14.69 -6.26
C SER A 106 -3.99 -13.34 -6.91
N ARG A 107 -5.00 -12.51 -7.04
CA ARG A 107 -4.88 -11.14 -7.51
C ARG A 107 -3.99 -10.40 -6.50
N ILE A 108 -2.69 -10.61 -6.62
CA ILE A 108 -1.69 -9.91 -5.82
C ILE A 108 -1.81 -8.46 -6.25
N LYS A 109 -2.30 -7.61 -5.36
CA LYS A 109 -2.26 -6.18 -5.61
C LYS A 109 -0.81 -5.78 -5.71
N MET A 110 -0.47 -5.16 -6.81
CA MET A 110 0.89 -4.71 -7.09
C MET A 110 1.21 -3.48 -6.24
N LEU A 111 2.44 -3.44 -5.74
CA LEU A 111 3.03 -2.24 -5.13
C LEU A 111 3.96 -1.59 -6.15
N ASP A 112 4.07 -0.27 -6.13
CA ASP A 112 5.14 0.41 -6.82
C ASP A 112 6.48 0.20 -6.08
N HIS A 113 7.57 0.58 -6.74
CA HIS A 113 8.91 0.38 -6.17
C HIS A 113 9.10 1.09 -4.82
N ASN A 114 8.56 2.29 -4.66
CA ASN A 114 8.67 3.04 -3.41
C ASN A 114 7.84 2.39 -2.29
N GLN A 115 6.62 1.96 -2.59
CA GLN A 115 5.77 1.22 -1.67
C GLN A 115 6.44 -0.10 -1.24
N GLU A 116 7.02 -0.84 -2.19
CA GLU A 116 7.76 -2.07 -1.92
C GLU A 116 8.96 -1.82 -1.01
N ALA A 117 9.77 -0.81 -1.31
CA ALA A 117 10.94 -0.46 -0.51
C ALA A 117 10.56 -0.13 0.95
N ILE A 118 9.42 0.55 1.16
CA ILE A 118 8.91 0.83 2.51
C ILE A 118 8.40 -0.43 3.20
N ALA A 119 7.66 -1.29 2.49
CA ALA A 119 7.14 -2.54 3.04
C ALA A 119 8.26 -3.51 3.45
N ARG A 120 9.35 -3.57 2.66
CA ARG A 120 10.51 -4.44 2.90
C ARG A 120 11.43 -3.98 4.03
N LYS A 121 11.33 -2.77 4.52
CA LYS A 121 12.09 -2.30 5.69
C LYS A 121 11.52 -2.92 6.97
N ILE A 122 11.87 -4.18 7.22
CA ILE A 122 11.38 -4.98 8.36
C ILE A 122 12.25 -4.88 9.64
N ASP A 123 13.26 -4.00 9.64
CA ASP A 123 14.01 -3.65 10.84
C ASP A 123 13.10 -2.99 11.90
N GLY A 124 13.46 -3.13 13.17
CA GLY A 124 12.71 -2.58 14.30
C GLY A 124 12.59 -1.05 14.28
N GLY A 125 11.75 -0.54 15.16
CA GLY A 125 11.52 0.88 15.38
C GLY A 125 10.24 1.42 14.76
N HIS A 126 9.95 2.68 15.07
CA HIS A 126 8.72 3.34 14.69
C HIS A 126 8.85 3.97 13.30
N ARG A 127 7.81 3.87 12.48
CA ARG A 127 7.74 4.44 11.13
C ARG A 127 6.42 5.16 10.90
N ILE A 128 6.48 6.23 10.13
CA ILE A 128 5.31 6.97 9.69
C ILE A 128 5.29 6.94 8.16
N ILE A 129 4.17 6.54 7.59
CA ILE A 129 3.93 6.49 6.15
C ILE A 129 2.86 7.52 5.85
N THR A 130 3.24 8.57 5.15
CA THR A 130 2.32 9.65 4.77
C THR A 130 2.03 9.61 3.28
N GLY A 131 0.86 10.09 2.89
CA GLY A 131 0.50 10.20 1.49
C GLY A 131 -0.99 10.48 1.30
N PRO A 132 -1.37 11.00 0.14
CA PRO A 132 -2.77 11.31 -0.15
C PRO A 132 -3.65 10.06 -0.14
N SER A 133 -4.97 10.26 -0.08
CA SER A 133 -5.92 9.16 -0.24
C SER A 133 -5.71 8.43 -1.57
N GLY A 134 -5.76 7.11 -1.55
CA GLY A 134 -5.51 6.30 -2.75
C GLY A 134 -4.04 6.09 -3.12
N SER A 135 -3.08 6.51 -2.29
CA SER A 135 -1.65 6.25 -2.51
C SER A 135 -1.18 4.84 -2.10
N GLY A 136 -2.07 3.97 -1.64
CA GLY A 136 -1.77 2.59 -1.30
C GLY A 136 -1.19 2.35 0.10
N LYS A 137 -1.34 3.28 1.04
CA LYS A 137 -0.86 3.18 2.43
C LYS A 137 -1.27 1.87 3.11
N THR A 138 -2.56 1.55 3.08
CA THR A 138 -3.11 0.27 3.60
C THR A 138 -2.42 -0.94 2.98
N LEU A 139 -2.17 -0.91 1.68
CA LEU A 139 -1.52 -2.01 0.96
C LEU A 139 -0.07 -2.21 1.42
N VAL A 140 0.67 -1.12 1.65
CA VAL A 140 2.02 -1.16 2.22
C VAL A 140 2.01 -1.79 3.62
N LEU A 141 1.06 -1.42 4.49
CA LEU A 141 0.93 -2.01 5.82
C LEU A 141 0.57 -3.50 5.77
N VAL A 142 -0.32 -3.92 4.87
CA VAL A 142 -0.69 -5.33 4.67
C VAL A 142 0.51 -6.16 4.21
N HIS A 143 1.29 -5.66 3.25
CA HIS A 143 2.52 -6.33 2.81
C HIS A 143 3.56 -6.39 3.93
N ARG A 144 3.70 -5.31 4.70
CA ARG A 144 4.59 -5.28 5.86
C ARG A 144 4.19 -6.31 6.91
N ALA A 145 2.89 -6.44 7.24
CA ALA A 145 2.41 -7.48 8.16
C ALA A 145 2.81 -8.87 7.68
N ALA A 146 2.60 -9.15 6.40
CA ALA A 146 2.94 -10.44 5.80
C ALA A 146 4.44 -10.73 5.85
N LEU A 147 5.28 -9.75 5.50
CA LEU A 147 6.74 -9.88 5.53
C LEU A 147 7.26 -10.07 6.96
N LEU A 148 6.76 -9.32 7.94
CA LEU A 148 7.13 -9.45 9.36
C LEU A 148 6.83 -10.86 9.86
N MET A 149 5.63 -11.40 9.60
CA MET A 149 5.24 -12.75 10.01
C MET A 149 6.09 -13.84 9.35
N GLN A 150 6.58 -13.63 8.15
CA GLN A 150 7.33 -14.64 7.39
C GLN A 150 8.83 -14.59 7.64
N GLN A 151 9.40 -13.40 7.75
CA GLN A 151 10.84 -13.20 7.73
C GLN A 151 11.44 -12.89 9.11
N ASN A 152 10.61 -12.50 10.10
CA ASN A 152 11.10 -12.18 11.44
C ASN A 152 10.55 -13.17 12.48
N PRO A 153 11.34 -14.16 12.92
CA PRO A 153 10.90 -15.16 13.89
C PRO A 153 10.51 -14.61 15.28
N SER A 154 10.97 -13.39 15.59
CA SER A 154 10.64 -12.72 16.86
C SER A 154 9.24 -12.10 16.84
N ILE A 155 8.62 -11.97 15.66
CA ILE A 155 7.28 -11.39 15.50
C ILE A 155 6.27 -12.53 15.38
N LYS A 156 5.46 -12.72 16.42
CA LYS A 156 4.43 -13.75 16.48
C LYS A 156 3.02 -13.18 16.55
N ARG A 157 2.90 -11.98 17.11
CA ARG A 157 1.61 -11.31 17.35
C ARG A 157 1.65 -9.89 16.82
N ILE A 158 0.88 -9.64 15.76
CA ILE A 158 0.74 -8.31 15.16
C ILE A 158 -0.66 -7.78 15.44
N LEU A 159 -0.76 -6.56 15.96
CA LEU A 159 -2.01 -5.80 15.97
C LEU A 159 -2.07 -4.95 14.69
N PHE A 160 -3.14 -5.10 13.95
CA PHE A 160 -3.50 -4.18 12.87
C PHE A 160 -4.76 -3.43 13.30
N VAL A 161 -4.65 -2.15 13.57
CA VAL A 161 -5.75 -1.34 14.10
C VAL A 161 -6.10 -0.19 13.17
N CYS A 162 -7.38 0.08 12.99
CA CYS A 162 -7.90 1.22 12.24
C CYS A 162 -9.21 1.74 12.86
N TYR A 163 -9.63 2.93 12.46
CA TYR A 163 -10.84 3.56 12.96
C TYR A 163 -12.10 3.22 12.15
N ASN A 164 -11.96 2.63 10.96
CA ASN A 164 -13.07 2.33 10.05
C ASN A 164 -13.41 0.84 10.04
N ILE A 165 -14.63 0.47 10.41
CA ILE A 165 -15.12 -0.91 10.48
C ILE A 165 -15.06 -1.63 9.12
N THR A 166 -15.42 -0.94 8.04
CA THR A 166 -15.40 -1.55 6.69
C THR A 166 -13.98 -1.87 6.25
N LEU A 167 -13.01 -1.07 6.69
CA LEU A 167 -11.60 -1.28 6.41
C LEU A 167 -11.05 -2.53 7.11
N VAL A 168 -11.52 -2.85 8.33
CA VAL A 168 -11.15 -4.07 9.06
C VAL A 168 -11.40 -5.32 8.20
N ASN A 169 -12.61 -5.46 7.65
CA ASN A 169 -12.97 -6.61 6.83
C ASN A 169 -12.16 -6.66 5.51
N PHE A 170 -11.88 -5.52 4.91
CA PHE A 170 -11.05 -5.42 3.73
C PHE A 170 -9.61 -5.88 4.01
N ILE A 171 -9.01 -5.43 5.12
CA ILE A 171 -7.66 -5.82 5.55
C ILE A 171 -7.60 -7.33 5.84
N LYS A 172 -8.58 -7.87 6.58
CA LYS A 172 -8.67 -9.31 6.87
C LYS A 172 -8.66 -10.14 5.58
N ARG A 173 -9.44 -9.71 4.57
CA ARG A 173 -9.45 -10.38 3.27
C ARG A 173 -8.10 -10.32 2.57
N LEU A 174 -7.44 -9.15 2.54
CA LEU A 174 -6.13 -9.00 1.91
C LEU A 174 -5.05 -9.87 2.57
N LEU A 175 -5.07 -9.98 3.90
CA LEU A 175 -4.15 -10.83 4.65
C LEU A 175 -4.43 -12.31 4.40
N ALA A 176 -5.71 -12.71 4.33
CA ALA A 176 -6.11 -14.09 4.01
C ALA A 176 -5.68 -14.49 2.59
N GLU A 177 -5.83 -13.59 1.59
CA GLU A 177 -5.33 -13.81 0.23
C GLU A 177 -3.81 -14.05 0.19
N LYS A 178 -3.06 -13.50 1.15
CA LYS A 178 -1.62 -13.69 1.32
C LYS A 178 -1.27 -14.88 2.22
N LYS A 179 -2.25 -15.67 2.63
CA LYS A 179 -2.07 -16.81 3.55
C LYS A 179 -1.41 -16.44 4.88
N VAL A 180 -1.62 -15.20 5.35
CA VAL A 180 -1.14 -14.73 6.64
C VAL A 180 -2.08 -15.24 7.74
N PRO A 181 -1.55 -15.88 8.81
CA PRO A 181 -2.38 -16.32 9.93
C PRO A 181 -3.10 -15.14 10.59
N LEU A 182 -4.41 -15.26 10.80
CA LEU A 182 -5.22 -14.27 11.51
C LEU A 182 -5.50 -14.71 12.96
N GLY A 183 -5.67 -13.74 13.86
CA GLY A 183 -6.03 -13.97 15.25
C GLY A 183 -4.84 -14.01 16.21
N LYS A 184 -4.99 -14.65 17.39
CA LYS A 184 -4.08 -14.57 18.54
C LYS A 184 -2.61 -14.97 18.25
N ASN A 185 -2.40 -15.88 17.31
CA ASN A 185 -1.06 -16.36 16.92
C ASN A 185 -0.67 -15.88 15.52
N GLY A 186 -1.09 -14.68 15.16
CA GLY A 186 -0.85 -14.09 13.86
C GLY A 186 -1.17 -12.61 13.85
N VAL A 187 -1.89 -12.16 12.82
CA VAL A 187 -2.32 -10.77 12.70
C VAL A 187 -3.74 -10.62 13.23
N GLU A 188 -3.90 -9.86 14.28
CA GLU A 188 -5.18 -9.49 14.85
C GLU A 188 -5.62 -8.14 14.26
N VAL A 189 -6.67 -8.15 13.44
CA VAL A 189 -7.18 -6.94 12.78
C VAL A 189 -8.42 -6.48 13.52
N LEU A 190 -8.34 -5.31 14.14
CA LEU A 190 -9.40 -4.76 15.01
C LEU A 190 -9.74 -3.33 14.63
N HIS A 191 -11.02 -2.98 14.80
CA HIS A 191 -11.43 -1.59 14.96
C HIS A 191 -10.94 -1.06 16.30
N PHE A 192 -10.64 0.25 16.42
CA PHE A 192 -10.08 0.81 17.66
C PHE A 192 -10.96 0.52 18.90
N PHE A 193 -12.28 0.69 18.80
CA PHE A 193 -13.16 0.40 19.92
C PHE A 193 -13.38 -1.10 20.19
N GLU A 194 -13.13 -1.99 19.21
CA GLU A 194 -13.02 -3.43 19.49
C GLU A 194 -11.78 -3.73 20.32
N LEU A 195 -10.67 -3.02 20.07
CA LEU A 195 -9.48 -3.09 20.90
C LEU A 195 -9.77 -2.59 22.34
N CYS A 196 -10.51 -1.48 22.49
CA CYS A 196 -10.94 -0.98 23.79
C CYS A 196 -11.80 -2.02 24.53
N ALA A 197 -12.80 -2.58 23.87
CA ALA A 197 -13.67 -3.63 24.44
C ALA A 197 -12.88 -4.84 24.94
N LYS A 198 -11.85 -5.24 24.18
CA LYS A 198 -10.96 -6.34 24.54
C LYS A 198 -10.12 -6.01 25.78
N ILE A 199 -9.58 -4.80 25.90
CA ILE A 199 -8.75 -4.37 27.02
C ILE A 199 -9.64 -4.22 28.28
N LEU A 200 -10.80 -3.61 28.14
CA LEU A 200 -11.75 -3.43 29.22
C LEU A 200 -12.39 -4.73 29.67
N ASN A 201 -12.43 -5.74 28.79
CA ASN A 201 -13.19 -6.97 28.91
C ASN A 201 -14.70 -6.72 29.06
N GLU A 202 -15.18 -5.68 28.38
CA GLU A 202 -16.57 -5.23 28.35
C GLU A 202 -16.96 -4.80 26.94
N PRO A 203 -18.18 -5.08 26.46
CA PRO A 203 -18.61 -4.65 25.14
C PRO A 203 -18.77 -3.12 25.10
N VAL A 204 -18.28 -2.49 24.03
CA VAL A 204 -18.56 -1.07 23.77
C VAL A 204 -19.94 -0.95 23.13
N ALA A 205 -20.80 -0.10 23.69
CA ALA A 205 -22.14 0.13 23.18
C ALA A 205 -22.10 1.06 21.96
N TRP A 206 -22.26 0.48 20.76
CA TRP A 206 -22.23 1.19 19.47
C TRP A 206 -23.47 2.07 19.22
N GLU A 207 -24.52 1.89 20.00
CA GLU A 207 -25.80 2.59 19.84
C GLU A 207 -25.80 3.98 20.50
N LYS A 208 -24.75 4.31 21.25
CA LYS A 208 -24.66 5.64 21.91
C LYS A 208 -24.03 6.63 20.92
N GLU A 209 -24.82 7.62 20.52
CA GLU A 209 -24.38 8.72 19.64
C GLU A 209 -23.61 9.82 20.39
N GLU A 210 -23.45 9.72 21.73
CA GLU A 210 -22.80 10.73 22.54
C GLU A 210 -21.29 10.65 22.47
N ALA A 211 -20.62 11.67 21.94
CA ALA A 211 -19.16 11.78 21.89
C ALA A 211 -18.50 11.58 23.27
N ALA A 212 -19.13 12.11 24.33
CA ALA A 212 -18.64 11.98 25.70
C ALA A 212 -18.51 10.51 26.17
N TYR A 213 -19.38 9.62 25.68
CA TYR A 213 -19.26 8.19 26.00
C TYR A 213 -17.95 7.59 25.44
N TYR A 214 -17.62 7.91 24.21
CA TYR A 214 -16.41 7.40 23.57
C TYR A 214 -15.14 7.98 24.20
N ASP A 215 -15.17 9.23 24.66
CA ASP A 215 -14.06 9.84 25.41
C ASP A 215 -13.83 9.12 26.74
N LEU A 216 -14.89 8.76 27.47
CA LEU A 216 -14.80 7.96 28.70
C LEU A 216 -14.22 6.55 28.41
N VAL A 217 -14.67 5.88 27.36
CA VAL A 217 -14.12 4.57 26.95
C VAL A 217 -12.63 4.67 26.67
N ILE A 218 -12.18 5.72 26.01
CA ILE A 218 -10.75 5.96 25.72
C ILE A 218 -10.00 6.19 27.03
N GLU A 219 -10.49 7.03 27.92
CA GLU A 219 -9.86 7.33 29.23
C GLU A 219 -9.71 6.07 30.09
N GLU A 220 -10.76 5.26 30.22
CA GLU A 220 -10.73 4.01 30.98
C GLU A 220 -9.78 2.98 30.34
N THR A 221 -9.81 2.89 28.99
CA THR A 221 -8.90 2.01 28.25
C THR A 221 -7.45 2.44 28.47
N LEU A 222 -7.15 3.74 28.46
CA LEU A 222 -5.80 4.26 28.68
C LEU A 222 -5.27 3.91 30.08
N LYS A 223 -6.13 3.93 31.10
CA LYS A 223 -5.76 3.51 32.46
C LYS A 223 -5.44 2.02 32.51
N LYS A 224 -6.30 1.18 31.91
CA LYS A 224 -6.19 -0.28 31.96
C LYS A 224 -5.14 -0.85 31.00
N ALA A 225 -4.85 -0.17 29.90
CA ALA A 225 -3.85 -0.62 28.92
C ALA A 225 -2.45 -0.77 29.53
N LYS A 226 -2.16 -0.03 30.59
CA LYS A 226 -0.87 -0.13 31.34
C LYS A 226 -0.65 -1.49 31.99
N ASP A 227 -1.72 -2.26 32.21
CA ASP A 227 -1.66 -3.61 32.78
C ASP A 227 -1.28 -4.68 31.73
N PHE A 228 -1.24 -4.29 30.44
CA PHE A 228 -0.97 -5.19 29.31
C PHE A 228 0.28 -4.78 28.49
N PRO A 229 1.43 -4.47 29.11
CA PRO A 229 2.61 -4.03 28.38
C PRO A 229 3.13 -5.15 27.48
N GLY A 230 3.54 -4.80 26.28
CA GLY A 230 4.21 -5.75 25.38
C GLY A 230 3.29 -6.85 24.81
N GLN A 231 1.99 -6.60 24.74
CA GLN A 231 1.02 -7.58 24.25
C GLN A 231 1.22 -7.94 22.78
N TYR A 232 1.75 -7.03 21.96
CA TYR A 232 1.98 -7.23 20.54
C TYR A 232 3.44 -6.96 20.16
N ASP A 233 4.00 -7.86 19.36
CA ASP A 233 5.38 -7.73 18.84
C ASP A 233 5.50 -6.67 17.76
N ALA A 234 4.42 -6.41 17.03
CA ALA A 234 4.33 -5.31 16.08
C ALA A 234 2.93 -4.71 16.08
N ILE A 235 2.85 -3.40 15.84
CA ILE A 235 1.58 -2.69 15.71
C ILE A 235 1.56 -1.88 14.42
N LEU A 236 0.48 -2.03 13.65
CA LEU A 236 0.23 -1.33 12.40
C LEU A 236 -1.05 -0.51 12.55
N VAL A 237 -0.96 0.79 12.38
CA VAL A 237 -2.09 1.73 12.49
C VAL A 237 -2.40 2.25 11.09
N ASP A 238 -3.62 2.02 10.62
CA ASP A 238 -4.10 2.61 9.37
C ASP A 238 -5.10 3.74 9.64
N GLU A 239 -5.18 4.68 8.69
CA GLU A 239 -5.96 5.91 8.83
C GLU A 239 -5.64 6.66 10.14
N GLY A 240 -4.36 6.77 10.45
CA GLY A 240 -3.87 7.35 11.70
C GLY A 240 -4.26 8.82 11.93
N GLN A 241 -4.71 9.55 10.90
CA GLN A 241 -5.25 10.90 11.08
C GLN A 241 -6.54 10.93 11.90
N ASP A 242 -7.23 9.78 12.04
CA ASP A 242 -8.47 9.65 12.83
C ASP A 242 -8.20 9.30 14.30
N PHE A 243 -6.92 9.15 14.68
CA PHE A 243 -6.52 8.82 16.05
C PHE A 243 -6.20 10.07 16.86
N SER A 244 -6.79 10.14 18.06
CA SER A 244 -6.43 11.15 19.07
C SER A 244 -5.11 10.83 19.76
N ASP A 245 -4.56 11.79 20.50
CA ASP A 245 -3.32 11.62 21.27
C ASP A 245 -3.43 10.44 22.26
N ASP A 246 -4.56 10.29 22.95
CA ASP A 246 -4.78 9.20 23.91
C ASP A 246 -4.93 7.83 23.25
N MET A 247 -5.55 7.77 22.07
CA MET A 247 -5.59 6.55 21.27
C MET A 247 -4.18 6.08 20.89
N TYR A 248 -3.29 6.99 20.50
CA TYR A 248 -1.89 6.67 20.25
C TYR A 248 -1.17 6.18 21.51
N ARG A 249 -1.41 6.79 22.69
CA ARG A 249 -0.83 6.32 23.94
C ARG A 249 -1.26 4.90 24.30
N ILE A 250 -2.55 4.56 24.08
CA ILE A 250 -3.05 3.20 24.26
C ILE A 250 -2.28 2.24 23.34
N VAL A 251 -2.20 2.54 22.06
CA VAL A 251 -1.54 1.70 21.07
C VAL A 251 -0.06 1.50 21.41
N VAL A 252 0.65 2.56 21.76
CA VAL A 252 2.09 2.50 22.11
C VAL A 252 2.32 1.68 23.38
N SER A 253 1.43 1.76 24.39
CA SER A 253 1.56 1.00 25.64
C SER A 253 1.47 -0.52 25.44
N LEU A 254 0.79 -0.97 24.39
CA LEU A 254 0.62 -2.40 24.07
C LEU A 254 1.80 -2.97 23.27
N LEU A 255 2.70 -2.12 22.77
CA LEU A 255 3.82 -2.54 21.94
C LEU A 255 4.92 -3.20 22.81
N ASN A 256 5.42 -4.35 22.33
CA ASN A 256 6.56 -5.01 22.95
C ASN A 256 7.84 -4.19 22.72
N PRO A 257 8.47 -3.66 23.80
CA PRO A 257 9.65 -2.83 23.68
C PRO A 257 10.89 -3.58 23.14
N ALA A 258 10.92 -4.91 23.27
CA ALA A 258 12.04 -5.71 22.78
C ALA A 258 12.04 -5.81 21.23
N THR A 259 10.88 -5.89 20.61
CA THR A 259 10.73 -5.92 19.15
C THR A 259 10.57 -4.53 18.57
N ASN A 260 9.85 -3.67 19.25
CA ASN A 260 9.67 -2.24 18.97
C ASN A 260 9.24 -1.91 17.52
N HIS A 261 8.33 -2.71 16.94
CA HIS A 261 7.84 -2.51 15.57
C HIS A 261 6.51 -1.74 15.55
N LEU A 262 6.56 -0.45 15.23
CA LEU A 262 5.36 0.37 15.01
C LEU A 262 5.38 0.98 13.61
N ALA A 263 4.30 0.85 12.86
CA ALA A 263 4.12 1.57 11.60
C ALA A 263 2.74 2.24 11.57
N ILE A 264 2.72 3.53 11.27
CA ILE A 264 1.51 4.36 11.23
C ILE A 264 1.36 4.90 9.81
N ALA A 265 0.24 4.61 9.17
CA ALA A 265 -0.13 5.21 7.90
C ALA A 265 -1.19 6.30 8.12
N LEU A 266 -0.97 7.47 7.55
CA LEU A 266 -1.87 8.61 7.71
C LEU A 266 -1.89 9.52 6.47
N ASP A 267 -3.00 10.23 6.30
CA ASP A 267 -3.15 11.27 5.30
C ASP A 267 -3.01 12.64 5.96
N ASN A 268 -1.95 13.37 5.60
CA ASN A 268 -1.72 14.70 6.17
C ASN A 268 -2.81 15.72 5.79
N ASN A 269 -3.49 15.51 4.66
CA ASN A 269 -4.51 16.44 4.15
C ASN A 269 -5.89 16.22 4.81
N GLN A 270 -6.08 15.08 5.51
CA GLN A 270 -7.34 14.69 6.15
C GLN A 270 -7.29 14.77 7.68
N ASN A 271 -6.35 15.50 8.26
CA ASN A 271 -6.19 15.59 9.71
C ASN A 271 -7.42 16.27 10.36
N ILE A 272 -8.43 15.47 10.70
CA ILE A 272 -9.68 15.89 11.31
C ILE A 272 -9.45 16.25 12.79
N TYR A 273 -8.65 15.43 13.47
CA TYR A 273 -8.24 15.68 14.86
C TYR A 273 -6.88 16.39 14.84
N ARG A 274 -6.86 17.69 15.15
CA ARG A 274 -5.60 18.44 15.31
C ARG A 274 -4.84 17.82 16.46
N ARG A 275 -3.72 17.14 16.19
CA ARG A 275 -2.81 16.67 17.24
C ARG A 275 -2.29 17.88 18.01
N THR A 276 -2.36 17.77 19.32
CA THR A 276 -1.86 18.80 20.23
C THR A 276 -0.42 18.53 20.68
N GLN A 277 0.05 17.28 20.51
CA GLN A 277 1.38 16.85 20.96
C GLN A 277 2.26 16.37 19.80
N THR A 278 3.56 16.42 20.02
CA THR A 278 4.53 15.90 19.06
C THR A 278 4.54 14.36 19.10
N TRP A 279 5.02 13.72 18.04
CA TRP A 279 5.18 12.26 18.01
C TRP A 279 6.04 11.74 19.19
N LYS A 280 7.06 12.50 19.58
CA LYS A 280 7.95 12.15 20.69
C LYS A 280 7.18 12.13 22.02
N ASP A 281 6.30 13.08 22.28
CA ASP A 281 5.49 13.19 23.48
C ASP A 281 4.51 12.03 23.61
N LEU A 282 4.10 11.46 22.48
CA LEU A 282 3.26 10.25 22.39
C LEU A 282 4.07 8.94 22.52
N GLY A 283 5.39 9.01 22.74
CA GLY A 283 6.25 7.83 22.79
C GLY A 283 6.65 7.27 21.41
N ILE A 284 6.37 8.01 20.32
CA ILE A 284 6.60 7.54 18.95
C ILE A 284 7.91 8.13 18.42
N GLN A 285 8.93 7.29 18.28
CA GLN A 285 10.29 7.69 17.85
C GLN A 285 10.52 7.41 16.38
N ALA A 286 9.89 8.19 15.50
CA ALA A 286 9.96 8.03 14.04
C ALA A 286 10.95 8.99 13.35
N ARG A 287 11.89 9.62 14.08
CA ARG A 287 12.87 10.54 13.48
C ARG A 287 13.71 9.82 12.41
N GLY A 288 13.77 10.39 11.21
CA GLY A 288 14.46 9.79 10.06
C GLY A 288 13.75 8.57 9.43
N ARG A 289 12.53 8.23 9.90
CA ARG A 289 11.74 7.09 9.44
C ARG A 289 10.34 7.50 9.00
N ILE A 290 10.21 8.72 8.46
CA ILE A 290 8.99 9.22 7.83
C ILE A 290 9.12 9.00 6.33
N HIS A 291 8.17 8.27 5.75
CA HIS A 291 8.14 7.92 4.34
C HIS A 291 6.93 8.55 3.67
N LYS A 292 7.16 9.27 2.57
CA LYS A 292 6.09 9.95 1.81
C LYS A 292 5.78 9.16 0.55
N LEU A 293 4.51 8.78 0.37
CA LEU A 293 3.97 8.26 -0.88
C LEU A 293 3.40 9.42 -1.68
N SER A 294 3.90 9.62 -2.90
CA SER A 294 3.54 10.78 -3.73
C SER A 294 2.53 10.44 -4.83
N TRP A 295 2.43 9.16 -5.21
CA TRP A 295 1.57 8.73 -6.31
C TRP A 295 0.18 8.32 -5.83
N VAL A 296 -0.85 8.68 -6.61
CA VAL A 296 -2.25 8.32 -6.36
C VAL A 296 -2.68 7.32 -7.42
N TYR A 297 -3.13 6.15 -6.99
CA TYR A 297 -3.52 5.04 -7.88
C TYR A 297 -5.04 4.89 -8.04
N ARG A 298 -5.80 5.46 -7.12
CA ARG A 298 -7.27 5.33 -7.10
C ARG A 298 -7.97 6.32 -8.01
N SER A 299 -7.37 7.50 -8.25
CA SER A 299 -7.97 8.60 -8.99
C SER A 299 -7.14 8.94 -10.22
N THR A 300 -7.79 9.38 -11.30
CA THR A 300 -7.09 9.88 -12.47
C THR A 300 -6.36 11.19 -12.17
N GLY A 301 -5.30 11.50 -12.93
CA GLY A 301 -4.52 12.73 -12.75
C GLY A 301 -5.38 14.00 -12.76
N ASN A 302 -6.42 14.06 -13.60
CA ASN A 302 -7.34 15.20 -13.69
C ASN A 302 -8.16 15.39 -12.40
N ILE A 303 -8.66 14.30 -11.81
CA ILE A 303 -9.42 14.34 -10.54
C ILE A 303 -8.50 14.79 -9.41
N THR A 304 -7.26 14.28 -9.37
CA THR A 304 -6.27 14.65 -8.37
C THR A 304 -5.88 16.13 -8.49
N ALA A 305 -5.65 16.63 -9.72
CA ALA A 305 -5.33 18.04 -9.97
C ALA A 305 -6.48 18.96 -9.54
N TYR A 306 -7.72 18.57 -9.86
CA TYR A 306 -8.90 19.33 -9.44
C TYR A 306 -9.06 19.38 -7.92
N ALA A 307 -8.89 18.26 -7.22
CA ALA A 307 -8.94 18.20 -5.77
C ALA A 307 -7.85 19.08 -5.12
N ASN A 308 -6.63 19.08 -5.67
CA ASN A 308 -5.53 19.91 -5.16
C ASN A 308 -5.81 21.41 -5.30
N GLN A 309 -6.54 21.85 -6.33
CA GLN A 309 -6.95 23.25 -6.46
C GLN A 309 -7.87 23.72 -5.32
N PHE A 310 -8.71 22.83 -4.78
CA PHE A 310 -9.54 23.15 -3.62
C PHE A 310 -8.73 23.26 -2.33
N LEU A 311 -7.73 22.40 -2.17
CA LEU A 311 -6.84 22.43 -0.99
C LEU A 311 -6.02 23.72 -0.95
N SER A 312 -5.39 24.12 -2.07
CA SER A 312 -4.62 25.35 -2.18
C SER A 312 -5.47 26.61 -1.90
N ARG A 313 -6.69 26.66 -2.41
CA ARG A 313 -7.63 27.77 -2.13
C ARG A 313 -8.03 27.87 -0.65
N LYS A 314 -8.01 26.74 0.06
CA LYS A 314 -8.34 26.70 1.50
C LYS A 314 -7.15 27.21 2.33
N GLU A 315 -5.94 26.89 1.94
CA GLU A 315 -4.71 27.38 2.58
C GLU A 315 -4.57 28.92 2.42
N GLU A 316 -4.77 29.47 1.23
CA GLU A 316 -4.76 30.92 0.98
C GLU A 316 -5.83 31.68 1.80
N LYS A 317 -7.02 31.10 2.01
CA LYS A 317 -8.04 31.69 2.86
C LYS A 317 -7.72 31.62 4.35
N THR A 318 -6.95 30.61 4.77
CA THR A 318 -6.53 30.45 6.16
C THR A 318 -5.38 31.39 6.51
N GLU A 319 -4.44 31.62 5.59
CA GLU A 319 -3.35 32.59 5.76
C GLU A 319 -3.84 34.04 5.77
N ALA A 320 -4.91 34.37 5.02
CA ALA A 320 -5.48 35.72 5.00
C ALA A 320 -6.27 36.07 6.29
N GLN A 321 -6.49 35.14 7.20
CA GLN A 321 -7.22 35.34 8.46
C GLN A 321 -6.39 35.22 9.74
N THR A 322 -5.09 34.94 9.64
CA THR A 322 -4.22 34.82 10.82
C THR A 322 -3.37 36.09 10.93
N PRO A 323 -3.48 36.89 12.03
CA PRO A 323 -2.51 37.95 12.30
C PRO A 323 -1.13 37.31 12.47
N GLN A 324 -0.14 37.86 11.84
CA GLN A 324 1.28 37.48 11.97
C GLN A 324 1.66 37.35 13.46
N MET A 325 1.83 36.11 13.93
CA MET A 325 2.67 35.82 15.08
C MET A 325 4.07 35.55 14.53
N GLU A 326 4.99 36.45 14.82
CA GLU A 326 6.41 36.28 14.55
C GLU A 326 6.92 34.95 15.13
N LEU A 327 7.39 34.11 14.27
CA LEU A 327 8.09 32.87 14.66
C LEU A 327 9.53 33.25 15.00
N PHE A 328 9.87 33.16 16.28
CA PHE A 328 11.25 33.18 16.74
C PHE A 328 12.05 32.10 16.02
N GLN A 329 13.05 32.51 15.26
CA GLN A 329 14.27 31.78 14.99
C GLN A 329 14.96 31.54 16.34
N GLU A 330 15.38 30.32 16.64
CA GLU A 330 16.71 30.03 17.18
C GLU A 330 16.84 28.57 17.63
N PHE A 331 17.91 27.94 17.09
CA PHE A 331 18.68 26.74 17.43
C PHE A 331 18.11 25.36 17.11
#